data_d4b15050b322a015d4e18f386972083b
#
_entry.id   d4b15050b322a015d4e18f386972083b
#
_cell.length_a   1.000
_cell.length_b   1.000
_cell.length_c   1.000
_cell.angle_alpha   90.00
_cell.angle_beta   90.00
_cell.angle_gamma   90.00
#
_symmetry.space_group_name_H-M   'P 1'
#
loop_
_entity.id
_entity.type
_entity.pdbx_description
1 polymer ?
#
loop_
_entity_poly.entity_id
_entity_poly.type
_entity_poly.pdbx_seq_one_letter_code
_entity_poly.pdbx_strand_id
1 'polypeptide(L)'
;MSLDAQYFADLYAGNDDPWAFRTRWYERRKRDLAMASLPSQWYGRVFEPACANGELSVLLAERCASLLCQDIDATAVRLARQRLAGVDHARVEQGHLPGDWPGGQFDLVVLSEIGYYLDPTDWLQVIEQSVACLAGDGGLLACHWRHPIAGCPQDGGQVHALLARHLPLYPQLRHEEADFLLEYWSCQPRVVDLDETCP
;
A
#
# COMPACT_ATOMS: atom_id res chain seq x y z
N MET A 1 19.46 -4.70 -6.39
CA MET A 1 19.39 -5.00 -4.94
C MET A 1 18.41 -4.03 -4.32
N SER A 2 17.47 -4.53 -3.55
CA SER A 2 16.49 -3.72 -2.82
C SER A 2 17.14 -2.81 -1.79
N LEU A 3 16.51 -1.69 -1.47
CA LEU A 3 17.01 -0.78 -0.45
C LEU A 3 16.73 -1.37 0.94
N ASP A 4 17.69 -1.20 1.83
CA ASP A 4 17.67 -1.79 3.16
C ASP A 4 17.12 -0.83 4.25
N ALA A 5 17.00 -1.32 5.47
CA ALA A 5 16.53 -0.53 6.61
C ALA A 5 17.40 0.71 6.90
N GLN A 6 18.71 0.66 6.55
CA GLN A 6 19.60 1.80 6.80
C GLN A 6 19.24 3.00 5.91
N TYR A 7 18.87 2.75 4.66
CA TYR A 7 18.40 3.82 3.76
C TYR A 7 17.21 4.60 4.36
N PHE A 8 16.23 3.88 4.91
CA PHE A 8 15.05 4.51 5.51
C PHE A 8 15.39 5.19 6.85
N ALA A 9 16.23 4.57 7.67
CA ALA A 9 16.70 5.17 8.91
C ALA A 9 17.41 6.51 8.65
N ASP A 10 18.21 6.62 7.60
CA ASP A 10 18.87 7.86 7.20
C ASP A 10 17.86 8.93 6.74
N LEU A 11 16.79 8.56 6.03
CA LEU A 11 15.70 9.47 5.64
C LEU A 11 14.93 10.01 6.85
N TYR A 12 14.66 9.16 7.85
CA TYR A 12 13.99 9.55 9.08
C TYR A 12 14.90 10.26 10.09
N ALA A 13 16.23 10.27 9.86
CA ALA A 13 17.17 10.95 10.76
C ALA A 13 16.90 12.45 10.83
N GLY A 14 16.27 12.88 11.93
CA GLY A 14 15.93 14.30 12.16
C GLY A 14 14.72 14.84 11.41
N ASN A 15 13.97 13.99 10.71
CA ASN A 15 12.74 14.37 10.00
C ASN A 15 11.67 13.28 10.07
N ASP A 16 10.63 13.48 10.88
CA ASP A 16 9.50 12.56 11.05
C ASP A 16 8.55 12.49 9.83
N ASP A 17 8.78 13.26 8.78
CA ASP A 17 7.95 13.29 7.56
C ASP A 17 8.78 13.61 6.31
N PRO A 18 9.73 12.75 5.92
CA PRO A 18 10.70 13.03 4.85
C PRO A 18 10.05 13.29 3.49
N TRP A 19 8.88 12.74 3.23
CA TRP A 19 8.11 12.95 2.00
C TRP A 19 7.04 14.04 2.12
N ALA A 20 6.89 14.66 3.31
CA ALA A 20 5.88 15.68 3.61
C ALA A 20 4.43 15.19 3.37
N PHE A 21 4.14 13.93 3.74
CA PHE A 21 2.81 13.32 3.64
C PHE A 21 1.73 14.11 4.38
N ARG A 22 2.09 14.75 5.50
CA ARG A 22 1.15 15.52 6.33
C ARG A 22 0.78 16.86 5.73
N THR A 23 1.66 17.48 4.96
CA THR A 23 1.56 18.91 4.62
C THR A 23 1.34 19.18 3.15
N ARG A 24 1.83 18.34 2.25
CA ARG A 24 1.69 18.55 0.81
C ARG A 24 0.27 18.29 0.36
N TRP A 25 -0.32 19.24 -0.35
CA TRP A 25 -1.62 19.07 -1.03
C TRP A 25 -1.61 17.90 -2.01
N TYR A 26 -0.52 17.73 -2.76
CA TYR A 26 -0.32 16.61 -3.68
C TYR A 26 -0.51 15.25 -2.97
N GLU A 27 0.11 15.06 -1.80
CA GLU A 27 0.03 13.80 -1.04
C GLU A 27 -1.38 13.56 -0.47
N ARG A 28 -2.05 14.62 0.02
CA ARG A 28 -3.44 14.52 0.44
C ARG A 28 -4.34 14.11 -0.71
N ARG A 29 -4.26 14.84 -1.84
CA ARG A 29 -5.06 14.56 -3.03
C ARG A 29 -4.85 13.13 -3.54
N LYS A 30 -3.60 12.64 -3.58
CA LYS A 30 -3.27 11.29 -4.02
C LYS A 30 -3.91 10.23 -3.10
N ARG A 31 -3.88 10.43 -1.78
CA ARG A 31 -4.58 9.55 -0.82
C ARG A 31 -6.11 9.60 -1.01
N ASP A 32 -6.68 10.79 -1.20
CA ASP A 32 -8.12 10.93 -1.44
C ASP A 32 -8.55 10.18 -2.71
N LEU A 33 -7.75 10.25 -3.79
CA LEU A 33 -7.97 9.49 -5.02
C LEU A 33 -7.83 7.99 -4.79
N ALA A 34 -6.82 7.55 -4.03
CA ALA A 34 -6.65 6.14 -3.67
C ALA A 34 -7.86 5.60 -2.91
N MET A 35 -8.35 6.34 -1.92
CA MET A 35 -9.54 5.96 -1.15
C MET A 35 -10.82 5.97 -2.00
N ALA A 36 -10.98 6.94 -2.91
CA ALA A 36 -12.11 7.01 -3.83
C ALA A 36 -12.09 5.91 -4.89
N SER A 37 -10.92 5.35 -5.18
CA SER A 37 -10.73 4.26 -6.16
C SER A 37 -11.09 2.88 -5.62
N LEU A 38 -11.29 2.76 -4.32
CA LEU A 38 -11.71 1.51 -3.68
C LEU A 38 -13.21 1.28 -3.91
N PRO A 39 -13.59 0.21 -4.63
CA PRO A 39 -14.98 0.01 -5.05
C PRO A 39 -15.93 -0.33 -3.92
N SER A 40 -15.46 -1.01 -2.86
CA SER A 40 -16.29 -1.38 -1.72
C SER A 40 -16.24 -0.29 -0.65
N GLN A 41 -17.38 -0.02 -0.03
CA GLN A 41 -17.47 0.93 1.07
C GLN A 41 -16.74 0.42 2.32
N TRP A 42 -16.75 -0.90 2.53
CA TRP A 42 -16.19 -1.56 3.70
C TRP A 42 -15.40 -2.82 3.33
N TYR A 43 -14.33 -3.09 4.05
CA TYR A 43 -13.49 -4.28 3.93
C TYR A 43 -13.41 -5.02 5.26
N GLY A 44 -13.27 -6.33 5.24
CA GLY A 44 -13.03 -7.12 6.45
C GLY A 44 -11.60 -6.88 6.97
N ARG A 45 -10.62 -7.48 6.31
CA ARG A 45 -9.20 -7.39 6.69
C ARG A 45 -8.39 -6.68 5.61
N VAL A 46 -7.67 -5.64 6.01
CA VAL A 46 -6.79 -4.85 5.12
C VAL A 46 -5.33 -5.01 5.54
N PHE A 47 -4.44 -5.16 4.57
CA PHE A 47 -3.00 -5.13 4.77
C PHE A 47 -2.36 -3.98 4.00
N GLU A 48 -1.64 -3.15 4.71
CA GLU A 48 -0.87 -2.02 4.19
C GLU A 48 0.61 -2.19 4.57
N PRO A 49 1.46 -2.80 3.74
CA PRO A 49 2.90 -2.76 3.92
C PRO A 49 3.46 -1.37 3.56
N ALA A 50 4.60 -1.01 4.16
CA ALA A 50 5.27 0.27 4.01
C ALA A 50 4.37 1.47 4.35
N CYS A 51 3.71 1.39 5.50
CA CYS A 51 2.72 2.37 5.96
C CYS A 51 3.30 3.74 6.34
N ALA A 52 4.62 3.90 6.37
CA ALA A 52 5.33 5.13 6.74
C ALA A 52 4.79 5.73 8.05
N ASN A 53 4.41 7.00 8.05
CA ASN A 53 3.88 7.69 9.23
C ASN A 53 2.36 7.48 9.47
N GLY A 54 1.70 6.59 8.72
CA GLY A 54 0.31 6.19 8.92
C GLY A 54 -0.74 7.14 8.35
N GLU A 55 -0.38 8.06 7.47
CA GLU A 55 -1.34 9.03 6.90
C GLU A 55 -2.37 8.38 5.94
N LEU A 56 -2.02 7.31 5.24
CA LEU A 56 -2.99 6.50 4.49
C LEU A 56 -3.70 5.51 5.41
N SER A 57 -2.96 4.93 6.36
CA SER A 57 -3.48 3.93 7.29
C SER A 57 -4.72 4.40 8.05
N VAL A 58 -4.75 5.65 8.51
CA VAL A 58 -5.91 6.19 9.24
C VAL A 58 -7.16 6.24 8.38
N LEU A 59 -7.04 6.51 7.09
CA LEU A 59 -8.16 6.52 6.15
C LEU A 59 -8.64 5.09 5.85
N LEU A 60 -7.71 4.15 5.71
CA LEU A 60 -8.03 2.73 5.54
C LEU A 60 -8.75 2.17 6.78
N ALA A 61 -8.32 2.57 7.97
CA ALA A 61 -8.94 2.14 9.23
C ALA A 61 -10.40 2.58 9.35
N GLU A 62 -10.79 3.70 8.75
CA GLU A 62 -12.19 4.15 8.71
C GLU A 62 -13.09 3.28 7.82
N ARG A 63 -12.50 2.35 7.04
CA ARG A 63 -13.20 1.54 6.03
C ARG A 63 -12.92 0.05 6.15
N CYS A 64 -12.50 -0.44 7.33
CA CYS A 64 -12.27 -1.86 7.52
C CYS A 64 -12.53 -2.34 8.95
N ALA A 65 -12.80 -3.64 9.07
CA ALA A 65 -12.97 -4.29 10.37
C ALA A 65 -11.62 -4.56 11.07
N SER A 66 -10.53 -4.72 10.30
CA SER A 66 -9.20 -4.97 10.83
C SER A 66 -8.14 -4.47 9.86
N LEU A 67 -7.21 -3.67 10.36
CA LEU A 67 -6.07 -3.15 9.60
C LEU A 67 -4.76 -3.67 10.16
N LEU A 68 -3.95 -4.28 9.30
CA LEU A 68 -2.55 -4.57 9.58
C LEU A 68 -1.67 -3.63 8.76
N CYS A 69 -0.87 -2.83 9.44
CA CYS A 69 0.16 -1.98 8.84
C CYS A 69 1.55 -2.57 9.14
N GLN A 70 2.46 -2.42 8.22
CA GLN A 70 3.84 -2.85 8.41
C GLN A 70 4.80 -1.82 7.81
N ASP A 71 5.96 -1.64 8.45
CA ASP A 71 7.05 -0.85 7.88
C ASP A 71 8.40 -1.41 8.33
N ILE A 72 9.42 -1.25 7.51
CA ILE A 72 10.79 -1.69 7.81
C ILE A 72 11.45 -0.80 8.86
N ASP A 73 11.13 0.49 8.88
CA ASP A 73 11.75 1.48 9.75
C ASP A 73 11.04 1.60 11.10
N ALA A 74 11.78 1.51 12.18
CA ALA A 74 11.24 1.61 13.55
C ALA A 74 10.63 2.98 13.86
N THR A 75 11.15 4.07 13.25
CA THR A 75 10.59 5.42 13.40
C THR A 75 9.24 5.52 12.71
N ALA A 76 9.12 5.00 11.48
CA ALA A 76 7.86 4.89 10.75
C ALA A 76 6.82 4.12 11.58
N VAL A 77 7.18 2.95 12.10
CA VAL A 77 6.30 2.13 12.96
C VAL A 77 5.83 2.92 14.20
N ARG A 78 6.74 3.62 14.87
CA ARG A 78 6.40 4.47 16.03
C ARG A 78 5.41 5.58 15.64
N LEU A 79 5.65 6.25 14.52
CA LEU A 79 4.81 7.33 14.02
C LEU A 79 3.43 6.84 13.61
N ALA A 80 3.34 5.72 12.89
CA ALA A 80 2.09 5.09 12.50
C ALA A 80 1.27 4.65 13.74
N ARG A 81 1.92 4.07 14.76
CA ARG A 81 1.27 3.75 16.04
C ARG A 81 0.71 4.98 16.74
N GLN A 82 1.44 6.09 16.71
CA GLN A 82 0.94 7.36 17.26
C GLN A 82 -0.25 7.90 16.45
N ARG A 83 -0.18 7.80 15.12
CA ARG A 83 -1.23 8.27 14.21
C ARG A 83 -2.53 7.46 14.34
N LEU A 84 -2.41 6.17 14.62
CA LEU A 84 -3.52 5.24 14.83
C LEU A 84 -3.89 5.06 16.32
N ALA A 85 -3.37 5.90 17.21
CA ALA A 85 -3.70 5.82 18.62
C ALA A 85 -5.22 5.97 18.86
N GLY A 86 -5.82 4.98 19.55
CA GLY A 86 -7.27 4.92 19.76
C GLY A 86 -8.06 4.20 18.68
N VAL A 87 -7.40 3.63 17.67
CA VAL A 87 -8.03 2.77 16.66
C VAL A 87 -7.75 1.31 17.03
N ASP A 88 -8.64 0.70 17.81
CA ASP A 88 -8.42 -0.61 18.45
C ASP A 88 -8.29 -1.78 17.47
N HIS A 89 -8.85 -1.65 16.27
CA HIS A 89 -8.80 -2.66 15.21
C HIS A 89 -7.60 -2.51 14.26
N ALA A 90 -6.72 -1.52 14.48
CA ALA A 90 -5.49 -1.33 13.72
C ALA A 90 -4.26 -1.83 14.49
N ARG A 91 -3.38 -2.54 13.79
CA ARG A 91 -2.11 -3.03 14.31
C ARG A 91 -0.98 -2.54 13.41
N VAL A 92 0.12 -2.11 14.03
CA VAL A 92 1.33 -1.69 13.32
C VAL A 92 2.50 -2.54 13.78
N GLU A 93 3.13 -3.25 12.87
CA GLU A 93 4.24 -4.16 13.12
C GLU A 93 5.48 -3.70 12.35
N GLN A 94 6.65 -3.99 12.89
CA GLN A 94 7.88 -3.82 12.13
C GLN A 94 8.12 -5.07 11.30
N GLY A 95 8.47 -4.90 10.03
CA GLY A 95 8.79 -5.99 9.13
C GLY A 95 9.21 -5.47 7.76
N HIS A 96 9.94 -6.28 7.03
CA HIS A 96 10.45 -5.94 5.71
C HIS A 96 9.88 -6.87 4.63
N LEU A 97 9.67 -6.32 3.44
CA LEU A 97 9.23 -7.09 2.29
C LEU A 97 10.44 -7.59 1.46
N PRO A 98 10.32 -8.77 0.87
CA PRO A 98 9.22 -9.75 0.97
C PRO A 98 9.32 -10.69 2.18
N GLY A 99 10.37 -10.57 3.02
CA GLY A 99 10.76 -11.57 4.02
C GLY A 99 9.75 -11.78 5.16
N ASP A 100 9.12 -10.71 5.65
CA ASP A 100 8.23 -10.74 6.81
C ASP A 100 6.76 -10.62 6.40
N TRP A 101 6.34 -11.37 5.36
CA TRP A 101 4.96 -11.33 4.89
C TRP A 101 3.99 -11.93 5.93
N PRO A 102 2.87 -11.25 6.26
CA PRO A 102 1.94 -11.72 7.29
C PRO A 102 1.13 -12.93 6.83
N GLY A 103 0.79 -13.80 7.78
CA GLY A 103 -0.10 -14.92 7.55
C GLY A 103 -1.58 -14.55 7.48
N GLY A 104 -2.38 -15.43 6.88
CA GLY A 104 -3.82 -15.29 6.76
C GLY A 104 -4.27 -14.68 5.44
N GLN A 105 -5.57 -14.38 5.35
CA GLN A 105 -6.18 -13.81 4.15
C GLN A 105 -6.61 -12.37 4.39
N PHE A 106 -6.60 -11.57 3.32
CA PHE A 106 -6.98 -10.16 3.33
C PHE A 106 -7.98 -9.89 2.21
N ASP A 107 -8.95 -9.02 2.49
CA ASP A 107 -9.92 -8.56 1.50
C ASP A 107 -9.34 -7.43 0.65
N LEU A 108 -8.33 -6.73 1.19
CA LEU A 108 -7.61 -5.69 0.46
C LEU A 108 -6.12 -5.70 0.84
N VAL A 109 -5.26 -5.68 -0.17
CA VAL A 109 -3.82 -5.38 -0.03
C VAL A 109 -3.55 -4.03 -0.69
N VAL A 110 -2.84 -3.13 0.01
CA VAL A 110 -2.54 -1.77 -0.47
C VAL A 110 -1.04 -1.59 -0.62
N LEU A 111 -0.55 -1.56 -1.86
CA LEU A 111 0.85 -1.38 -2.21
C LEU A 111 1.08 0.08 -2.66
N SER A 112 1.33 0.96 -1.70
CA SER A 112 1.52 2.38 -1.97
C SER A 112 2.96 2.81 -1.73
N GLU A 113 3.58 3.40 -2.74
CA GLU A 113 4.92 4.02 -2.70
C GLU A 113 6.05 3.09 -2.22
N ILE A 114 5.94 1.78 -2.53
CA ILE A 114 6.90 0.76 -2.06
C ILE A 114 7.68 0.08 -3.18
N GLY A 115 7.04 -0.21 -4.33
CA GLY A 115 7.60 -1.11 -5.34
C GLY A 115 8.94 -0.66 -5.90
N TYR A 116 9.18 0.61 -6.03
CA TYR A 116 10.42 1.13 -6.60
C TYR A 116 11.64 1.04 -5.66
N TYR A 117 11.43 0.81 -4.34
CA TYR A 117 12.51 0.53 -3.38
C TYR A 117 12.99 -0.92 -3.43
N LEU A 118 12.20 -1.81 -4.03
CA LEU A 118 12.51 -3.22 -4.20
C LEU A 118 13.11 -3.47 -5.59
N ASP A 119 14.05 -4.38 -5.69
CA ASP A 119 14.49 -4.84 -7.01
C ASP A 119 13.41 -5.73 -7.68
N PRO A 120 13.52 -5.98 -9.00
CA PRO A 120 12.50 -6.75 -9.71
C PRO A 120 12.25 -8.16 -9.13
N THR A 121 13.26 -8.80 -8.53
CA THR A 121 13.12 -10.14 -7.96
C THR A 121 12.29 -10.09 -6.68
N ASP A 122 12.61 -9.20 -5.77
CA ASP A 122 11.87 -9.01 -4.53
C ASP A 122 10.46 -8.48 -4.80
N TRP A 123 10.31 -7.59 -5.79
CA TRP A 123 8.99 -7.09 -6.19
C TRP A 123 8.08 -8.20 -6.74
N LEU A 124 8.63 -9.13 -7.53
CA LEU A 124 7.86 -10.30 -7.99
C LEU A 124 7.42 -11.20 -6.82
N GLN A 125 8.25 -11.40 -5.81
CA GLN A 125 7.85 -12.14 -4.61
C GLN A 125 6.71 -11.42 -3.86
N VAL A 126 6.77 -10.08 -3.74
CA VAL A 126 5.67 -9.28 -3.16
C VAL A 126 4.37 -9.47 -3.96
N ILE A 127 4.43 -9.46 -5.29
CA ILE A 127 3.27 -9.71 -6.16
C ILE A 127 2.70 -11.11 -5.89
N GLU A 128 3.52 -12.14 -5.87
CA GLU A 128 3.11 -13.52 -5.61
C GLU A 128 2.46 -13.69 -4.22
N GLN A 129 3.08 -13.12 -3.20
CA GLN A 129 2.58 -13.15 -1.82
C GLN A 129 1.26 -12.37 -1.68
N SER A 130 1.14 -11.24 -2.36
CA SER A 130 -0.11 -10.46 -2.40
C SER A 130 -1.26 -11.30 -2.95
N VAL A 131 -1.05 -11.97 -4.08
CA VAL A 131 -2.06 -12.87 -4.68
C VAL A 131 -2.40 -14.03 -3.74
N ALA A 132 -1.39 -14.66 -3.17
CA ALA A 132 -1.58 -15.83 -2.30
C ALA A 132 -2.36 -15.52 -1.01
N CYS A 133 -2.29 -14.28 -0.51
CA CYS A 133 -2.98 -13.87 0.70
C CYS A 133 -4.35 -13.20 0.46
N LEU A 134 -4.76 -12.96 -0.79
CA LEU A 134 -6.09 -12.38 -1.04
C LEU A 134 -7.20 -13.40 -0.75
N ALA A 135 -8.28 -12.92 -0.15
CA ALA A 135 -9.54 -13.63 -0.07
C ALA A 135 -10.14 -13.84 -1.47
N GLY A 136 -11.08 -14.76 -1.62
CA GLY A 136 -11.64 -15.14 -2.94
C GLY A 136 -12.37 -14.01 -3.69
N ASP A 137 -12.75 -12.95 -3.00
CA ASP A 137 -13.36 -11.71 -3.52
C ASP A 137 -12.48 -10.48 -3.26
N GLY A 138 -11.26 -10.69 -2.77
CA GLY A 138 -10.32 -9.64 -2.42
C GLY A 138 -9.80 -8.84 -3.60
N GLY A 139 -9.11 -7.75 -3.27
CA GLY A 139 -8.51 -6.85 -4.25
C GLY A 139 -7.15 -6.30 -3.84
N LEU A 140 -6.46 -5.75 -4.82
CA LEU A 140 -5.16 -5.12 -4.67
C LEU A 140 -5.20 -3.71 -5.24
N LEU A 141 -4.84 -2.73 -4.41
CA LEU A 141 -4.62 -1.35 -4.81
C LEU A 141 -3.12 -1.08 -4.88
N ALA A 142 -2.65 -0.50 -5.96
CA ALA A 142 -1.27 -0.03 -6.08
C ALA A 142 -1.23 1.43 -6.51
N CYS A 143 -0.39 2.23 -5.82
CA CYS A 143 -0.19 3.64 -6.14
C CYS A 143 1.29 3.99 -6.04
N HIS A 144 1.89 4.49 -7.13
CA HIS A 144 3.33 4.79 -7.16
C HIS A 144 3.64 6.08 -7.92
N TRP A 145 4.56 6.86 -7.38
CA TRP A 145 5.24 7.95 -8.06
C TRP A 145 5.93 7.44 -9.33
N ARG A 146 5.86 8.19 -10.44
CA ARG A 146 6.33 7.71 -11.75
C ARG A 146 7.77 8.05 -12.06
N HIS A 147 8.23 9.17 -11.54
CA HIS A 147 9.56 9.65 -11.90
C HIS A 147 10.65 8.84 -11.20
N PRO A 148 11.82 8.67 -11.84
CA PRO A 148 12.96 7.99 -11.23
C PRO A 148 13.38 8.65 -9.92
N ILE A 149 13.65 7.83 -8.92
CA ILE A 149 14.21 8.25 -7.63
C ILE A 149 15.66 7.81 -7.60
N ALA A 150 16.58 8.73 -7.30
CA ALA A 150 18.00 8.42 -7.28
C ALA A 150 18.30 7.30 -6.28
N GLY A 151 18.99 6.26 -6.73
CA GLY A 151 19.34 5.09 -5.92
C GLY A 151 18.27 4.00 -5.86
N CYS A 152 17.05 4.25 -6.33
CA CYS A 152 16.02 3.22 -6.39
C CYS A 152 16.25 2.25 -7.56
N PRO A 153 16.02 0.93 -7.36
CA PRO A 153 16.21 -0.09 -8.39
C PRO A 153 15.26 0.01 -9.59
N GLN A 154 14.07 0.60 -9.37
CA GLN A 154 13.00 0.71 -10.36
C GLN A 154 12.35 2.10 -10.28
N ASP A 155 11.58 2.45 -11.31
CA ASP A 155 10.61 3.55 -11.27
C ASP A 155 9.17 3.03 -11.18
N GLY A 156 8.21 3.92 -10.94
CA GLY A 156 6.81 3.52 -10.80
C GLY A 156 6.23 2.90 -12.07
N GLY A 157 6.70 3.28 -13.25
CA GLY A 157 6.28 2.67 -14.53
C GLY A 157 6.70 1.19 -14.63
N GLN A 158 7.95 0.89 -14.25
CA GLN A 158 8.45 -0.48 -14.20
C GLN A 158 7.73 -1.33 -13.16
N VAL A 159 7.47 -0.76 -11.98
CA VAL A 159 6.69 -1.40 -10.90
C VAL A 159 5.30 -1.82 -11.40
N HIS A 160 4.56 -0.90 -12.04
CA HIS A 160 3.21 -1.19 -12.55
C HIS A 160 3.22 -2.11 -13.78
N ALA A 161 4.27 -2.07 -14.61
CA ALA A 161 4.42 -3.01 -15.72
C ALA A 161 4.57 -4.46 -15.24
N LEU A 162 5.30 -4.67 -14.13
CA LEU A 162 5.41 -5.99 -13.50
C LEU A 162 4.07 -6.42 -12.86
N LEU A 163 3.35 -5.54 -12.17
CA LEU A 163 2.00 -5.82 -11.68
C LEU A 163 1.08 -6.27 -12.83
N ALA A 164 0.96 -5.47 -13.88
CA ALA A 164 0.08 -5.78 -15.01
C ALA A 164 0.43 -7.11 -15.71
N ARG A 165 1.71 -7.49 -15.71
CA ARG A 165 2.18 -8.73 -16.34
C ARG A 165 1.97 -9.97 -15.48
N HIS A 166 2.08 -9.84 -14.16
CA HIS A 166 2.17 -11.00 -13.25
C HIS A 166 0.97 -11.18 -12.32
N LEU A 167 0.08 -10.18 -12.20
CA LEU A 167 -1.16 -10.34 -11.44
C LEU A 167 -2.18 -11.18 -12.23
N PRO A 168 -2.60 -12.35 -11.73
CA PRO A 168 -3.68 -13.14 -12.31
C PRO A 168 -5.06 -12.62 -11.86
N LEU A 169 -5.20 -11.30 -11.75
CA LEU A 169 -6.39 -10.61 -11.26
C LEU A 169 -7.05 -9.80 -12.38
N TYR A 170 -8.31 -9.47 -12.20
CA TYR A 170 -9.05 -8.64 -13.16
C TYR A 170 -8.76 -7.15 -12.92
N PRO A 171 -8.20 -6.41 -13.89
CA PRO A 171 -8.01 -4.98 -13.79
C PRO A 171 -9.38 -4.28 -13.75
N GLN A 172 -9.60 -3.45 -12.75
CA GLN A 172 -10.87 -2.75 -12.54
C GLN A 172 -10.74 -1.24 -12.75
N LEU A 173 -9.59 -0.67 -12.38
CA LEU A 173 -9.34 0.74 -12.46
C LEU A 173 -7.87 1.01 -12.82
N ARG A 174 -7.66 1.97 -13.70
CA ARG A 174 -6.37 2.62 -13.93
C ARG A 174 -6.58 4.12 -14.00
N HIS A 175 -5.97 4.83 -13.07
CA HIS A 175 -5.85 6.28 -13.07
C HIS A 175 -4.39 6.65 -13.28
N GLU A 176 -4.12 7.43 -14.30
CA GLU A 176 -2.77 7.79 -14.71
C GLU A 176 -2.64 9.31 -14.81
N GLU A 177 -1.72 9.87 -14.06
CA GLU A 177 -1.33 11.27 -14.13
C GLU A 177 0.14 11.41 -14.57
N ALA A 178 0.58 12.65 -14.75
CA ALA A 178 1.98 12.91 -15.06
C ALA A 178 2.92 12.37 -13.99
N ASP A 179 2.49 12.44 -12.72
CA ASP A 179 3.34 12.21 -11.57
C ASP A 179 3.13 10.86 -10.88
N PHE A 180 1.96 10.21 -11.01
CA PHE A 180 1.70 8.92 -10.38
C PHE A 180 0.78 8.02 -11.22
N LEU A 181 0.86 6.73 -10.92
CA LEU A 181 -0.05 5.67 -11.37
C LEU A 181 -0.80 5.13 -10.17
N LEU A 182 -2.12 4.95 -10.34
CA LEU A 182 -2.99 4.32 -9.36
C LEU A 182 -3.83 3.27 -10.08
N GLU A 183 -3.74 2.03 -9.64
CA GLU A 183 -4.46 0.92 -10.25
C GLU A 183 -5.09 0.03 -9.17
N TYR A 184 -6.25 -0.54 -9.52
CA TYR A 184 -6.94 -1.52 -8.70
C TYR A 184 -7.26 -2.78 -9.50
N TRP A 185 -6.98 -3.92 -8.90
CA TRP A 185 -7.31 -5.26 -9.43
C TRP A 185 -8.13 -6.04 -8.41
N SER A 186 -8.99 -6.93 -8.89
CA SER A 186 -9.85 -7.79 -8.07
C SER A 186 -9.73 -9.25 -8.47
N CYS A 187 -9.94 -10.15 -7.50
CA CYS A 187 -10.14 -11.58 -7.75
C CYS A 187 -11.43 -11.87 -8.54
N GLN A 188 -12.37 -10.92 -8.60
CA GLN A 188 -13.64 -11.03 -9.29
C GLN A 188 -13.70 -10.11 -10.51
N PRO A 189 -14.39 -10.51 -11.60
CA PRO A 189 -14.53 -9.68 -12.80
C PRO A 189 -15.44 -8.45 -12.58
N ARG A 190 -16.26 -8.47 -11.53
CA ARG A 190 -17.11 -7.36 -11.10
C ARG A 190 -16.97 -7.16 -9.61
N VAL A 191 -16.90 -5.90 -9.19
CA VAL A 191 -16.70 -5.51 -7.78
C VAL A 191 -17.80 -4.60 -7.23
N VAL A 192 -18.70 -4.12 -8.10
CA VAL A 192 -19.84 -3.29 -7.67
C VAL A 192 -20.95 -4.20 -7.15
N ASP A 193 -21.27 -4.02 -5.88
CA ASP A 193 -22.47 -4.57 -5.25
C ASP A 193 -23.51 -3.44 -5.13
N LEU A 194 -24.58 -3.53 -5.91
CA LEU A 194 -25.65 -2.52 -5.91
C LEU A 194 -26.59 -2.67 -4.71
N ASP A 195 -26.49 -3.77 -4.00
CA ASP A 195 -27.28 -4.09 -2.82
C ASP A 195 -26.52 -3.90 -1.51
N GLU A 196 -25.25 -3.40 -1.58
CA GLU A 196 -24.46 -3.15 -0.37
C GLU A 196 -25.18 -2.18 0.56
N THR A 197 -25.23 -2.55 1.83
CA THR A 197 -25.77 -1.70 2.89
C THR A 197 -24.62 -1.18 3.74
N CYS A 198 -24.72 0.06 4.16
CA CYS A 198 -23.77 0.62 5.14
C CYS A 198 -23.87 -0.18 6.46
N PRO A 199 -22.75 -0.66 7.02
CA PRO A 199 -22.74 -1.38 8.29
C PRO A 199 -23.14 -0.50 9.48
#